data_5358c5fc4eacc1185ce88b65ea39a098
#
_entry.id   5358c5fc4eacc1185ce88b65ea39a098
#
_cell.length_a   1.000
_cell.length_b   1.000
_cell.length_c   1.000
_cell.angle_alpha   90.00
_cell.angle_beta   90.00
_cell.angle_gamma   90.00
#
_symmetry.space_group_name_H-M   'P 1'
#
loop_
_entity.id
_entity.type
_entity.pdbx_description
1 polymer ?
#
loop_
_entity_poly.entity_id
_entity_poly.type
_entity_poly.pdbx_seq_one_letter_code
_entity_poly.pdbx_strand_id
1 'polypeptide(L)'
;MIVRLMLSLGLGLLLSWVPALVALAEVAAGNLTIAGNGPELTTIEPLARAFEKANPRAYLDVVWDSNSKPVEMVKSGQAHIAVTGTEEPGLSATSIAWDGIGVLVHFSNFTKEVTKQQVADIFSGKITMWSELGGPETKILVIDRPRNQNIRDAFESQLGITGKITGAAKVIGPDEQVVKPVVGTLPPLSSIATCP
;
A
#
# COMPACT_ATOMS: atom_id res chain seq x y z
N MET A 1 -47.70 -83.26 4.29
CA MET A 1 -48.35 -81.95 4.42
C MET A 1 -47.25 -80.98 4.83
N ILE A 2 -46.67 -80.25 3.87
CA ILE A 2 -45.46 -79.40 4.05
C ILE A 2 -45.92 -77.93 4.12
N VAL A 3 -45.74 -77.32 5.28
CA VAL A 3 -45.96 -75.88 5.44
C VAL A 3 -44.68 -75.14 5.11
N ARG A 4 -44.67 -74.30 4.04
CA ARG A 4 -43.61 -73.41 3.70
C ARG A 4 -43.79 -72.07 4.40
N LEU A 5 -42.82 -71.70 5.24
CA LEU A 5 -42.71 -70.39 5.90
C LEU A 5 -41.97 -69.42 4.95
N MET A 6 -42.68 -68.39 4.51
CA MET A 6 -42.06 -67.31 3.74
C MET A 6 -41.51 -66.22 4.72
N LEU A 7 -40.18 -66.06 4.74
CA LEU A 7 -39.53 -64.96 5.47
C LEU A 7 -39.39 -63.77 4.51
N SER A 8 -40.11 -62.71 4.79
CA SER A 8 -40.00 -61.44 4.11
C SER A 8 -38.86 -60.61 4.77
N LEU A 9 -37.73 -60.43 4.06
CA LEU A 9 -36.67 -59.50 4.45
C LEU A 9 -37.14 -58.04 4.14
N GLY A 10 -37.49 -57.32 5.18
CA GLY A 10 -37.67 -55.87 5.09
C GLY A 10 -36.31 -55.14 5.08
N LEU A 11 -35.92 -54.60 3.91
CA LEU A 11 -34.75 -53.76 3.76
C LEU A 11 -35.08 -52.34 4.28
N GLY A 12 -34.75 -52.07 5.56
CA GLY A 12 -34.90 -50.75 6.15
C GLY A 12 -33.82 -49.81 5.62
N LEU A 13 -34.20 -48.84 4.78
CA LEU A 13 -33.34 -47.70 4.44
C LEU A 13 -33.18 -46.81 5.68
N LEU A 14 -32.06 -46.93 6.37
CA LEU A 14 -31.63 -45.94 7.35
C LEU A 14 -31.13 -44.69 6.60
N LEU A 15 -32.01 -43.69 6.41
CA LEU A 15 -31.60 -42.36 6.05
C LEU A 15 -30.80 -41.79 7.25
N SER A 16 -29.49 -41.81 7.17
CA SER A 16 -28.62 -41.09 8.07
C SER A 16 -28.79 -39.58 7.83
N TRP A 17 -29.51 -38.91 8.66
CA TRP A 17 -29.53 -37.48 8.76
C TRP A 17 -28.17 -37.04 9.30
N VAL A 18 -27.25 -36.63 8.41
CA VAL A 18 -26.06 -35.91 8.78
C VAL A 18 -26.49 -34.46 8.99
N PRO A 19 -26.47 -33.93 10.22
CA PRO A 19 -26.71 -32.52 10.42
C PRO A 19 -25.55 -31.77 9.71
N ALA A 20 -25.89 -30.99 8.67
CA ALA A 20 -24.97 -30.04 8.10
C ALA A 20 -24.58 -29.07 9.23
N LEU A 21 -23.40 -29.20 9.76
CA LEU A 21 -22.80 -28.16 10.60
C LEU A 21 -22.67 -26.90 9.72
N VAL A 22 -23.66 -26.03 9.82
CA VAL A 22 -23.53 -24.67 9.35
C VAL A 22 -22.47 -24.04 10.27
N ALA A 23 -21.24 -23.92 9.79
CA ALA A 23 -20.25 -23.12 10.45
C ALA A 23 -20.79 -21.68 10.48
N LEU A 24 -21.36 -21.28 11.62
CA LEU A 24 -21.68 -19.89 11.88
C LEU A 24 -20.33 -19.16 11.86
N ALA A 25 -20.08 -18.38 10.81
CA ALA A 25 -18.96 -17.49 10.79
C ALA A 25 -19.06 -16.60 12.04
N GLU A 26 -18.09 -16.72 12.93
CA GLU A 26 -18.07 -15.92 14.15
C GLU A 26 -18.00 -14.45 13.74
N VAL A 27 -19.06 -13.70 14.06
CA VAL A 27 -19.10 -12.26 13.76
C VAL A 27 -18.05 -11.57 14.61
N ALA A 28 -17.06 -10.95 13.97
CA ALA A 28 -16.00 -10.24 14.66
C ALA A 28 -16.59 -9.15 15.57
N ALA A 29 -16.06 -9.04 16.78
CA ALA A 29 -16.51 -8.06 17.76
C ALA A 29 -15.29 -7.51 18.52
N GLY A 30 -15.38 -6.25 18.92
CA GLY A 30 -14.32 -5.58 19.69
C GLY A 30 -13.79 -4.33 18.98
N ASN A 31 -12.78 -3.70 19.58
CA ASN A 31 -12.18 -2.48 19.09
C ASN A 31 -10.78 -2.78 18.58
N LEU A 32 -10.46 -2.29 17.37
CA LEU A 32 -9.12 -2.35 16.78
C LEU A 32 -8.68 -0.94 16.40
N THR A 33 -7.43 -0.62 16.68
CA THR A 33 -6.78 0.62 16.22
C THR A 33 -5.83 0.26 15.08
N ILE A 34 -6.04 0.90 13.93
CA ILE A 34 -5.19 0.79 12.74
C ILE A 34 -4.40 2.08 12.63
N ALA A 35 -3.07 1.99 12.55
CA ALA A 35 -2.20 3.14 12.42
C ALA A 35 -1.47 3.12 11.06
N GLY A 36 -1.31 4.31 10.46
CA GLY A 36 -0.58 4.50 9.21
C GLY A 36 -0.12 5.94 9.02
N ASN A 37 0.65 6.20 7.98
CA ASN A 37 1.20 7.54 7.69
C ASN A 37 1.38 7.84 6.19
N GLY A 38 0.95 6.95 5.31
CA GLY A 38 1.14 7.05 3.86
C GLY A 38 -0.15 7.35 3.08
N PRO A 39 -0.09 7.29 1.76
CA PRO A 39 -1.23 7.55 0.87
C PRO A 39 -2.32 6.47 0.96
N GLU A 40 -2.03 5.35 1.58
CA GLU A 40 -2.92 4.19 1.69
C GLU A 40 -4.22 4.48 2.48
N LEU A 41 -4.30 5.63 3.18
CA LEU A 41 -5.50 6.05 3.91
C LEU A 41 -6.77 5.98 3.04
N THR A 42 -6.67 6.43 1.80
CA THR A 42 -7.77 6.42 0.84
C THR A 42 -8.33 5.03 0.53
N THR A 43 -7.55 4.00 0.79
CA THR A 43 -7.93 2.59 0.66
C THR A 43 -8.31 1.98 2.02
N ILE A 44 -7.53 2.25 3.06
CA ILE A 44 -7.71 1.64 4.38
C ILE A 44 -8.99 2.13 5.07
N GLU A 45 -9.31 3.42 4.97
CA GLU A 45 -10.50 3.94 5.64
C GLU A 45 -11.80 3.35 5.08
N PRO A 46 -12.05 3.32 3.76
CA PRO A 46 -13.22 2.62 3.21
C PRO A 46 -13.27 1.13 3.54
N LEU A 47 -12.10 0.46 3.58
CA LEU A 47 -12.00 -0.94 3.95
C LEU A 47 -12.42 -1.17 5.40
N ALA A 48 -11.96 -0.32 6.33
CA ALA A 48 -12.35 -0.34 7.73
C ALA A 48 -13.87 -0.16 7.88
N ARG A 49 -14.46 0.83 7.19
CA ARG A 49 -15.92 1.07 7.22
C ARG A 49 -16.72 -0.10 6.63
N ALA A 50 -16.21 -0.72 5.55
CA ALA A 50 -16.86 -1.91 4.97
C ALA A 50 -16.81 -3.10 5.94
N PHE A 51 -15.72 -3.28 6.67
CA PHE A 51 -15.60 -4.32 7.69
C PHE A 51 -16.57 -4.10 8.85
N GLU A 52 -16.67 -2.88 9.39
CA GLU A 52 -17.63 -2.54 10.44
C GLU A 52 -19.09 -2.78 10.00
N LYS A 53 -19.41 -2.43 8.73
CA LYS A 53 -20.73 -2.69 8.16
C LYS A 53 -21.06 -4.19 8.11
N ALA A 54 -20.07 -5.02 7.79
CA ALA A 54 -20.21 -6.47 7.76
C ALA A 54 -20.21 -7.09 9.18
N ASN A 55 -19.60 -6.41 10.14
CA ASN A 55 -19.43 -6.86 11.53
C ASN A 55 -19.90 -5.78 12.51
N PRO A 56 -21.21 -5.60 12.75
CA PRO A 56 -21.77 -4.49 13.52
C PRO A 56 -21.33 -4.41 15.00
N ARG A 57 -20.61 -5.42 15.49
CA ARG A 57 -20.03 -5.44 16.84
C ARG A 57 -18.53 -5.12 16.86
N ALA A 58 -17.92 -4.86 15.70
CA ALA A 58 -16.54 -4.43 15.57
C ALA A 58 -16.51 -2.91 15.36
N TYR A 59 -15.53 -2.26 15.98
CA TYR A 59 -15.21 -0.86 15.77
C TYR A 59 -13.73 -0.71 15.39
N LEU A 60 -13.45 -0.01 14.30
CA LEU A 60 -12.10 0.21 13.79
C LEU A 60 -11.76 1.71 13.88
N ASP A 61 -10.84 2.03 14.78
CA ASP A 61 -10.26 3.37 14.87
C ASP A 61 -9.07 3.49 13.93
N VAL A 62 -9.14 4.41 12.96
CA VAL A 62 -8.10 4.66 11.97
C VAL A 62 -7.32 5.90 12.36
N VAL A 63 -6.13 5.70 12.90
CA VAL A 63 -5.20 6.76 13.33
C VAL A 63 -4.18 7.00 12.22
N TRP A 64 -4.31 8.13 11.55
CA TRP A 64 -3.50 8.44 10.38
C TRP A 64 -2.92 9.84 10.45
N ASP A 65 -1.59 9.92 10.48
CA ASP A 65 -0.86 11.19 10.50
C ASP A 65 0.49 11.00 9.80
N SER A 66 0.88 11.96 8.96
CA SER A 66 2.14 11.91 8.20
C SER A 66 3.39 11.82 9.08
N ASN A 67 3.31 12.19 10.33
CA ASN A 67 4.39 12.11 11.32
C ASN A 67 4.27 10.90 12.25
N SER A 68 3.19 10.10 12.13
CA SER A 68 3.00 8.92 12.96
C SER A 68 4.06 7.86 12.66
N LYS A 69 4.30 7.00 13.64
CA LYS A 69 5.21 5.86 13.55
C LYS A 69 4.40 4.58 13.79
N PRO A 70 3.69 4.08 12.79
CA PRO A 70 2.71 3.00 12.95
C PRO A 70 3.30 1.75 13.61
N VAL A 71 4.51 1.36 13.21
CA VAL A 71 5.21 0.20 13.76
C VAL A 71 5.54 0.39 15.25
N GLU A 72 6.01 1.57 15.64
CA GLU A 72 6.29 1.88 17.05
C GLU A 72 5.01 1.90 17.88
N MET A 73 3.89 2.39 17.31
CA MET A 73 2.58 2.36 17.96
C MET A 73 2.11 0.92 18.23
N VAL A 74 2.33 -0.01 17.30
CA VAL A 74 2.01 -1.43 17.52
C VAL A 74 2.94 -2.04 18.56
N LYS A 75 4.25 -1.79 18.49
CA LYS A 75 5.22 -2.29 19.47
C LYS A 75 4.94 -1.79 20.90
N SER A 76 4.40 -0.59 21.03
CA SER A 76 4.03 0.00 22.34
C SER A 76 2.62 -0.33 22.81
N GLY A 77 1.82 -1.05 22.01
CA GLY A 77 0.42 -1.36 22.30
C GLY A 77 -0.56 -0.21 22.13
N GLN A 78 -0.15 0.90 21.50
CA GLN A 78 -1.02 2.04 21.16
C GLN A 78 -1.88 1.77 19.92
N ALA A 79 -1.44 0.89 19.05
CA ALA A 79 -2.21 0.38 17.93
C ALA A 79 -2.14 -1.14 17.85
N HIS A 80 -3.10 -1.75 17.18
CA HIS A 80 -3.18 -3.20 16.97
C HIS A 80 -2.62 -3.60 15.61
N ILE A 81 -2.78 -2.74 14.62
CA ILE A 81 -2.36 -2.97 13.23
C ILE A 81 -1.57 -1.76 12.75
N ALA A 82 -0.40 -1.99 12.16
CA ALA A 82 0.36 -0.99 11.42
C ALA A 82 0.21 -1.24 9.92
N VAL A 83 -0.15 -0.21 9.16
CA VAL A 83 -0.07 -0.24 7.71
C VAL A 83 1.30 0.30 7.30
N THR A 84 2.07 -0.51 6.57
CA THR A 84 3.46 -0.20 6.19
C THR A 84 3.81 -0.87 4.87
N GLY A 85 4.74 -0.30 4.13
CA GLY A 85 5.27 -0.87 2.89
C GLY A 85 6.39 -1.90 3.09
N THR A 86 6.80 -2.19 4.33
CA THR A 86 7.90 -3.10 4.65
C THR A 86 7.52 -4.05 5.79
N GLU A 87 8.10 -5.25 5.76
CA GLU A 87 8.00 -6.17 6.89
C GLU A 87 8.89 -5.70 8.04
N GLU A 88 8.41 -5.90 9.27
CA GLU A 88 9.13 -5.52 10.47
C GLU A 88 9.50 -6.76 11.28
N PRO A 89 10.78 -7.00 11.58
CA PRO A 89 11.21 -8.13 12.40
C PRO A 89 10.50 -8.18 13.76
N GLY A 90 9.97 -9.35 14.11
CA GLY A 90 9.25 -9.58 15.36
C GLY A 90 7.77 -9.24 15.35
N LEU A 91 7.22 -8.76 14.22
CA LEU A 91 5.79 -8.61 14.00
C LEU A 91 5.32 -9.58 12.93
N SER A 92 4.06 -10.03 13.04
CA SER A 92 3.42 -10.79 11.96
C SER A 92 2.96 -9.84 10.87
N ALA A 93 3.32 -10.12 9.61
CA ALA A 93 2.95 -9.31 8.46
C ALA A 93 2.09 -10.10 7.47
N THR A 94 1.10 -9.43 6.88
CA THR A 94 0.26 -9.96 5.81
C THR A 94 0.16 -8.93 4.71
N SER A 95 0.56 -9.30 3.48
CA SER A 95 0.36 -8.44 2.31
C SER A 95 -1.11 -8.40 1.94
N ILE A 96 -1.70 -7.22 1.93
CA ILE A 96 -3.12 -7.00 1.60
C ILE A 96 -3.32 -6.44 0.19
N ALA A 97 -2.33 -5.74 -0.35
CA ALA A 97 -2.36 -5.15 -1.69
C ALA A 97 -0.95 -4.88 -2.20
N TRP A 98 -0.84 -4.65 -3.49
CA TRP A 98 0.35 -4.12 -4.14
C TRP A 98 0.05 -2.71 -4.63
N ASP A 99 0.99 -1.80 -4.41
CA ASP A 99 0.92 -0.43 -4.90
C ASP A 99 2.11 -0.14 -5.82
N GLY A 100 1.95 0.84 -6.71
CA GLY A 100 2.97 1.25 -7.67
C GLY A 100 3.38 2.68 -7.44
N ILE A 101 4.69 2.95 -7.46
CA ILE A 101 5.22 4.32 -7.39
C ILE A 101 5.45 4.82 -8.80
N GLY A 102 4.72 5.84 -9.20
CA GLY A 102 4.90 6.54 -10.48
C GLY A 102 5.94 7.66 -10.38
N VAL A 103 6.63 7.93 -11.49
CA VAL A 103 7.47 9.12 -11.64
C VAL A 103 6.73 10.13 -12.49
N LEU A 104 6.49 11.30 -11.93
CA LEU A 104 5.80 12.40 -12.61
C LEU A 104 6.78 13.37 -13.23
N VAL A 105 6.51 13.75 -14.45
CA VAL A 105 7.15 14.85 -15.16
C VAL A 105 6.08 15.76 -15.77
N HIS A 106 6.45 16.97 -16.14
CA HIS A 106 5.52 17.87 -16.83
C HIS A 106 5.05 17.25 -18.16
N PHE A 107 3.77 17.43 -18.52
CA PHE A 107 3.16 16.81 -19.70
C PHE A 107 3.85 17.20 -21.03
N SER A 108 4.50 18.36 -21.11
CA SER A 108 5.29 18.80 -22.25
C SER A 108 6.77 18.40 -22.19
N ASN A 109 7.16 17.51 -21.25
CA ASN A 109 8.50 16.96 -21.25
C ASN A 109 8.74 16.11 -22.49
N PHE A 110 9.87 16.33 -23.16
CA PHE A 110 10.20 15.63 -24.41
C PHE A 110 10.70 14.20 -24.19
N THR A 111 11.15 13.88 -22.99
CA THR A 111 11.64 12.55 -22.63
C THR A 111 10.43 11.63 -22.47
N LYS A 112 10.25 10.71 -23.41
CA LYS A 112 9.10 9.79 -23.43
C LYS A 112 9.34 8.55 -22.59
N GLU A 113 10.59 8.12 -22.49
CA GLU A 113 10.99 6.90 -21.80
C GLU A 113 12.28 7.13 -21.02
N VAL A 114 12.33 6.60 -19.83
CA VAL A 114 13.52 6.56 -18.97
C VAL A 114 13.66 5.17 -18.38
N THR A 115 14.87 4.67 -18.29
CA THR A 115 15.15 3.40 -17.61
C THR A 115 15.12 3.60 -16.09
N LYS A 116 14.91 2.51 -15.36
CA LYS A 116 15.00 2.50 -13.89
C LYS A 116 16.35 3.04 -13.39
N GLN A 117 17.45 2.72 -14.09
CA GLN A 117 18.76 3.22 -13.75
C GLN A 117 18.89 4.73 -13.97
N GLN A 118 18.35 5.27 -15.05
CA GLN A 118 18.34 6.72 -15.30
C GLN A 118 17.54 7.47 -14.24
N VAL A 119 16.39 6.90 -13.79
CA VAL A 119 15.64 7.47 -12.65
C VAL A 119 16.51 7.48 -11.38
N ALA A 120 17.21 6.40 -11.08
CA ALA A 120 18.11 6.32 -9.95
C ALA A 120 19.25 7.37 -10.05
N ASP A 121 19.80 7.56 -11.24
CA ASP A 121 20.89 8.52 -11.49
C ASP A 121 20.40 9.98 -11.41
N ILE A 122 19.16 10.27 -11.83
CA ILE A 122 18.54 11.59 -11.63
C ILE A 122 18.36 11.86 -10.13
N PHE A 123 17.69 10.95 -9.42
CA PHE A 123 17.40 11.17 -8.00
C PHE A 123 18.64 11.17 -7.11
N SER A 124 19.71 10.49 -7.51
CA SER A 124 21.00 10.56 -6.82
C SER A 124 21.87 11.77 -7.24
N GLY A 125 21.43 12.54 -8.26
CA GLY A 125 22.12 13.74 -8.72
C GLY A 125 23.30 13.47 -9.67
N LYS A 126 23.41 12.28 -10.24
CA LYS A 126 24.39 11.96 -11.27
C LYS A 126 24.00 12.53 -12.64
N ILE A 127 22.72 12.47 -12.99
CA ILE A 127 22.13 13.13 -14.14
C ILE A 127 21.44 14.38 -13.63
N THR A 128 21.83 15.54 -14.15
CA THR A 128 21.34 16.84 -13.68
C THR A 128 20.70 17.68 -14.76
N MET A 129 20.85 17.30 -16.02
CA MET A 129 20.32 18.00 -17.18
C MET A 129 19.44 17.08 -18.02
N TRP A 130 18.32 17.57 -18.52
CA TRP A 130 17.47 16.80 -19.44
C TRP A 130 18.17 16.48 -20.77
N SER A 131 19.15 17.29 -21.18
CA SER A 131 19.97 17.04 -22.39
C SER A 131 20.77 15.74 -22.31
N GLU A 132 21.12 15.27 -21.11
CA GLU A 132 21.78 13.98 -20.91
C GLU A 132 20.87 12.78 -21.25
N LEU A 133 19.56 13.05 -21.36
CA LEU A 133 18.52 12.07 -21.70
C LEU A 133 17.89 12.37 -23.08
N GLY A 134 18.54 13.17 -23.91
CA GLY A 134 18.05 13.56 -25.23
C GLY A 134 16.95 14.63 -25.20
N GLY A 135 16.73 15.27 -24.08
CA GLY A 135 15.82 16.38 -23.89
C GLY A 135 16.46 17.75 -24.13
N PRO A 136 15.79 18.84 -23.73
CA PRO A 136 16.29 20.20 -23.84
C PRO A 136 17.46 20.45 -22.88
N GLU A 137 18.25 21.49 -23.16
CA GLU A 137 19.36 21.92 -22.28
C GLU A 137 18.83 22.68 -21.05
N THR A 138 18.11 21.97 -20.20
CA THR A 138 17.51 22.50 -18.97
C THR A 138 17.86 21.62 -17.77
N LYS A 139 18.06 22.28 -16.62
CA LYS A 139 18.39 21.60 -15.37
C LYS A 139 17.18 20.81 -14.84
N ILE A 140 17.44 19.61 -14.33
CA ILE A 140 16.42 18.80 -13.68
C ILE A 140 16.21 19.29 -12.24
N LEU A 141 14.98 19.63 -11.88
CA LEU A 141 14.56 19.90 -10.52
C LEU A 141 13.97 18.63 -9.90
N VAL A 142 14.70 17.98 -9.05
CA VAL A 142 14.23 16.80 -8.31
C VAL A 142 13.33 17.25 -7.18
N ILE A 143 12.14 16.66 -7.11
CA ILE A 143 11.18 16.85 -6.01
C ILE A 143 11.12 15.55 -5.23
N ASP A 144 11.49 15.61 -3.96
CA ASP A 144 11.57 14.49 -3.03
C ASP A 144 10.48 14.56 -1.97
N ARG A 145 10.24 13.45 -1.30
CA ARG A 145 9.29 13.30 -0.19
C ARG A 145 9.99 13.41 1.16
N PRO A 146 9.27 13.78 2.22
CA PRO A 146 9.79 13.72 3.58
C PRO A 146 10.29 12.31 3.95
N ARG A 147 11.36 12.25 4.76
CA ARG A 147 12.01 10.99 5.16
C ARG A 147 11.16 10.04 5.98
N ASN A 148 10.10 10.54 6.57
CA ASN A 148 9.17 9.77 7.39
C ASN A 148 8.01 9.15 6.60
N GLN A 149 8.03 9.22 5.27
CA GLN A 149 7.00 8.63 4.42
C GLN A 149 7.45 7.30 3.82
N ASN A 150 6.61 6.27 3.98
CA ASN A 150 6.88 4.92 3.46
C ASN A 150 7.13 4.89 1.95
N ILE A 151 6.45 5.76 1.18
CA ILE A 151 6.64 5.87 -0.27
C ILE A 151 8.08 6.22 -0.63
N ARG A 152 8.73 7.09 0.15
CA ARG A 152 10.12 7.47 -0.09
C ARG A 152 11.07 6.29 0.14
N ASP A 153 10.91 5.59 1.25
CA ASP A 153 11.75 4.45 1.60
C ASP A 153 11.58 3.32 0.57
N ALA A 154 10.34 3.05 0.14
CA ALA A 154 10.04 2.09 -0.91
C ALA A 154 10.69 2.48 -2.25
N PHE A 155 10.59 3.75 -2.65
CA PHE A 155 11.21 4.28 -3.87
C PHE A 155 12.73 4.15 -3.84
N GLU A 156 13.38 4.61 -2.77
CA GLU A 156 14.83 4.51 -2.60
C GLU A 156 15.32 3.05 -2.65
N SER A 157 14.61 2.17 -1.96
CA SER A 157 14.90 0.73 -1.92
C SER A 157 14.78 0.09 -3.31
N GLN A 158 13.67 0.36 -4.01
CA GLN A 158 13.43 -0.18 -5.35
C GLN A 158 14.47 0.28 -6.39
N LEU A 159 15.02 1.46 -6.23
CA LEU A 159 16.06 2.01 -7.10
C LEU A 159 17.49 1.67 -6.64
N GLY A 160 17.68 1.10 -5.44
CA GLY A 160 18.99 0.84 -4.87
C GLY A 160 19.77 2.10 -4.49
N ILE A 161 19.07 3.19 -4.16
CA ILE A 161 19.66 4.50 -3.80
C ILE A 161 19.32 4.91 -2.37
N THR A 162 19.08 3.98 -1.47
CA THR A 162 18.73 4.25 -0.08
C THR A 162 19.72 5.24 0.57
N GLY A 163 19.20 6.35 1.05
CA GLY A 163 19.95 7.43 1.66
C GLY A 163 20.79 8.28 0.68
N LYS A 164 20.66 8.09 -0.64
CA LYS A 164 21.48 8.75 -1.67
C LYS A 164 20.73 9.78 -2.51
N ILE A 165 19.50 10.15 -2.14
CA ILE A 165 18.81 11.23 -2.85
C ILE A 165 19.63 12.52 -2.73
N THR A 166 19.76 13.21 -3.86
CA THR A 166 20.57 14.44 -3.95
C THR A 166 20.12 15.49 -2.94
N GLY A 167 21.08 16.13 -2.27
CA GLY A 167 20.80 17.26 -1.37
C GLY A 167 20.23 18.50 -2.07
N ALA A 168 20.27 18.55 -3.40
CA ALA A 168 19.65 19.60 -4.20
C ALA A 168 18.16 19.38 -4.45
N ALA A 169 17.59 18.23 -4.03
CA ALA A 169 16.17 17.94 -4.18
C ALA A 169 15.32 18.87 -3.30
N LYS A 170 14.21 19.34 -3.86
CA LYS A 170 13.20 20.10 -3.11
C LYS A 170 12.26 19.14 -2.41
N VAL A 171 12.25 19.15 -1.07
CA VAL A 171 11.36 18.31 -0.29
C VAL A 171 9.96 18.92 -0.21
N ILE A 172 8.93 18.16 -0.58
CA ILE A 172 7.51 18.57 -0.53
C ILE A 172 6.69 17.47 0.14
N GLY A 173 5.90 17.84 1.15
CA GLY A 173 5.17 16.90 1.99
C GLY A 173 3.90 16.30 1.34
N PRO A 174 2.76 16.97 1.39
CA PRO A 174 1.49 16.37 0.97
C PRO A 174 1.43 16.07 -0.54
N ASP A 175 0.75 14.98 -0.90
CA ASP A 175 0.64 14.53 -2.29
C ASP A 175 0.04 15.58 -3.22
N GLU A 176 -1.01 16.27 -2.77
CA GLU A 176 -1.65 17.36 -3.53
C GLU A 176 -0.71 18.51 -3.86
N GLN A 177 0.35 18.73 -3.04
CA GLN A 177 1.31 19.79 -3.24
C GLN A 177 2.44 19.42 -4.21
N VAL A 178 2.65 18.12 -4.47
CA VAL A 178 3.70 17.66 -5.39
C VAL A 178 3.34 17.93 -6.85
N VAL A 179 2.09 17.78 -7.20
CA VAL A 179 1.60 18.02 -8.58
C VAL A 179 1.78 19.48 -8.98
N LYS A 180 1.50 20.44 -8.07
CA LYS A 180 1.60 21.88 -8.36
C LYS A 180 2.98 22.32 -8.85
N PRO A 181 4.11 21.98 -8.21
CA PRO A 181 5.44 22.34 -8.71
C PRO A 181 5.75 21.69 -10.06
N VAL A 182 5.31 20.43 -10.29
CA VAL A 182 5.53 19.76 -11.57
C VAL A 182 4.81 20.48 -12.70
N VAL A 183 3.57 20.91 -12.47
CA VAL A 183 2.74 21.59 -13.49
C VAL A 183 3.07 23.08 -13.60
N GLY A 184 3.43 23.74 -12.52
CA GLY A 184 3.57 25.20 -12.43
C GLY A 184 5.00 25.74 -12.44
N THR A 185 6.03 24.89 -12.54
CA THR A 185 7.43 25.33 -12.53
C THR A 185 7.82 25.92 -13.89
N LEU A 186 8.43 27.10 -13.90
CA LEU A 186 9.00 27.70 -15.11
C LEU A 186 10.52 27.57 -15.09
N PRO A 187 11.14 26.98 -16.13
CA PRO A 187 10.49 26.39 -17.31
C PRO A 187 9.77 25.07 -16.94
N PRO A 188 8.56 24.84 -17.47
CA PRO A 188 7.68 23.72 -17.06
C PRO A 188 8.26 22.31 -17.28
N LEU A 189 9.34 22.22 -18.03
CA LEU A 189 10.00 20.96 -18.40
C LEU A 189 11.00 20.45 -17.38
N SER A 190 11.26 21.19 -16.29
CA SER A 190 12.43 20.93 -15.45
C SER A 190 12.20 19.98 -14.27
N SER A 191 10.95 19.73 -13.86
CA SER A 191 10.70 19.00 -12.62
C SER A 191 10.38 17.51 -12.83
N ILE A 192 10.84 16.70 -11.88
CA ILE A 192 10.54 15.28 -11.75
C ILE A 192 10.21 14.97 -10.29
N ALA A 193 9.15 14.23 -10.05
CA ALA A 193 8.67 13.88 -8.72
C ALA A 193 8.18 12.43 -8.64
N THR A 194 8.07 11.91 -7.42
CA THR A 194 7.40 10.62 -7.16
C THR A 194 5.95 10.84 -6.76
N CYS A 195 5.08 9.94 -7.21
CA CYS A 195 3.67 9.87 -6.84
C CYS A 195 3.28 8.42 -6.53
N PRO A 196 2.42 8.19 -5.51
CA PRO A 196 1.83 6.88 -5.27
C PRO A 196 0.85 6.50 -6.34
#